data_feac2fcf6789300db133186ef9f01b54
#
_entry.id   feac2fcf6789300db133186ef9f01b54
#
_cell.length_a   1.000
_cell.length_b   1.000
_cell.length_c   1.000
_cell.angle_alpha   90.00
_cell.angle_beta   90.00
_cell.angle_gamma   90.00
#
_symmetry.space_group_name_H-M   'P 1'
#
loop_
_entity.id
_entity.type
_entity.pdbx_description
1 polymer ?
#
loop_
_entity_poly.entity_id
_entity_poly.type
_entity_poly.pdbx_seq_one_letter_code
_entity_poly.pdbx_strand_id
1 'polypeptide(L)'
;MKKMIYATIYTMDRDHPTAEAMGIEEDHIFFTGTREEARAIEVDESLAYPNQVILPGFIDTHVHVIPSGLFMTGADLSQAEDLAEVLELLRAKAAETPEGKWVIGAFFQDKHIKEKRFPNRYELDSVSTKHPIFICHNDLHPFSFNSEALALLGFDPALDGVCTDENGELTGCIVDPACVDSLERIYAFFSDEDLLKGCEAVDQMAAASGVTTIFGKDSIRVLKLREQNKERFCAEFKPMWMTYNTKDWEGLREILEDEALREKTCICTFADGAFDGWSASVIEPYEGRPTEFGMLLNTDEELYEFAKAARAHDLQFSTHAIGDHAIEQVIRVYERVLKENPKEDHRFRIEHFELPTKQSVKKAAELGIALGMQPLLIEICEGMDLSGYACFIGDRAGKCSPYRSILDAGILVGGGTDFPVTPMRPLHGARICMTQPTASERITLMECLEMNTCNAAKLGFLEDRKGMLRPGMDADFIVLDQNPFAVPVEALSDIKVEQTYARGKLVYARA
;
A
#
# COMPACT_ATOMS: atom_id res chain seq x y z
N MET A 1 -6.59 20.17 -27.60
CA MET A 1 -7.89 19.62 -28.09
C MET A 1 -8.88 19.64 -26.93
N LYS A 2 -10.02 20.31 -27.15
CA LYS A 2 -11.09 20.40 -26.15
C LYS A 2 -12.09 19.28 -26.32
N LYS A 3 -12.39 18.59 -25.22
CA LYS A 3 -13.39 17.50 -25.18
C LYS A 3 -14.48 17.84 -24.18
N MET A 4 -15.72 17.48 -24.49
CA MET A 4 -16.83 17.53 -23.55
C MET A 4 -17.34 16.11 -23.27
N ILE A 5 -17.43 15.76 -22.00
CA ILE A 5 -17.88 14.45 -21.50
C ILE A 5 -19.24 14.63 -20.84
N TYR A 6 -20.22 13.82 -21.24
CA TYR A 6 -21.57 13.82 -20.69
C TYR A 6 -21.84 12.50 -19.95
N ALA A 7 -22.07 12.60 -18.64
CA ALA A 7 -22.33 11.45 -17.76
C ALA A 7 -23.03 11.88 -16.47
N THR A 8 -23.36 10.93 -15.61
CA THR A 8 -23.55 11.20 -14.19
C THR A 8 -22.16 11.28 -13.56
N ILE A 9 -21.78 12.43 -13.02
CA ILE A 9 -20.43 12.69 -12.49
C ILE A 9 -20.54 13.02 -11.01
N TYR A 10 -19.84 12.29 -10.17
CA TYR A 10 -19.60 12.64 -8.77
C TYR A 10 -18.22 13.28 -8.66
N THR A 11 -18.20 14.53 -8.30
CA THR A 11 -16.99 15.37 -8.39
C THR A 11 -16.05 15.24 -7.19
N MET A 12 -16.53 14.75 -6.07
CA MET A 12 -15.87 14.82 -4.74
C MET A 12 -15.61 16.27 -4.26
N ASP A 13 -16.14 17.27 -4.95
CA ASP A 13 -16.17 18.65 -4.49
C ASP A 13 -17.45 18.88 -3.67
N ARG A 14 -17.30 19.24 -2.39
CA ARG A 14 -18.44 19.43 -1.48
C ARG A 14 -19.36 20.57 -1.86
N ASP A 15 -18.83 21.58 -2.55
CA ASP A 15 -19.61 22.72 -3.01
C ASP A 15 -20.44 22.37 -4.26
N HIS A 16 -19.94 21.45 -5.08
CA HIS A 16 -20.57 21.02 -6.33
C HIS A 16 -20.46 19.49 -6.47
N PRO A 17 -21.17 18.71 -5.63
CA PRO A 17 -20.92 17.27 -5.47
C PRO A 17 -21.24 16.42 -6.71
N THR A 18 -22.05 16.96 -7.64
CA THR A 18 -22.42 16.28 -8.88
C THR A 18 -22.39 17.20 -10.08
N ALA A 19 -22.12 16.65 -11.27
CA ALA A 19 -22.24 17.33 -12.55
C ALA A 19 -22.85 16.40 -13.61
N GLU A 20 -23.31 16.96 -14.72
CA GLU A 20 -23.85 16.22 -15.87
C GLU A 20 -22.90 16.30 -17.09
N ALA A 21 -21.95 17.22 -17.02
CA ALA A 21 -20.94 17.39 -18.06
C ALA A 21 -19.62 17.87 -17.45
N MET A 22 -18.51 17.44 -18.08
CA MET A 22 -17.13 17.83 -17.75
C MET A 22 -16.37 18.13 -19.02
N GLY A 23 -15.76 19.32 -19.09
CA GLY A 23 -14.90 19.75 -20.20
C GLY A 23 -13.43 19.54 -19.86
N ILE A 24 -12.68 18.94 -20.79
CA ILE A 24 -11.24 18.70 -20.68
C ILE A 24 -10.51 19.40 -21.80
N GLU A 25 -9.44 20.12 -21.47
CA GLU A 25 -8.50 20.69 -22.41
C GLU A 25 -7.10 20.19 -22.08
N GLU A 26 -6.49 19.44 -23.01
CA GLU A 26 -5.20 18.75 -22.82
C GLU A 26 -5.26 17.78 -21.63
N ASP A 27 -4.64 18.12 -20.50
CA ASP A 27 -4.51 17.32 -19.30
C ASP A 27 -5.33 17.84 -18.10
N HIS A 28 -6.10 18.95 -18.28
CA HIS A 28 -6.83 19.61 -17.22
C HIS A 28 -8.33 19.71 -17.48
N ILE A 29 -9.09 19.75 -16.40
CA ILE A 29 -10.53 20.05 -16.42
C ILE A 29 -10.70 21.56 -16.52
N PHE A 30 -11.42 22.04 -17.53
CA PHE A 30 -11.72 23.46 -17.67
C PHE A 30 -13.18 23.80 -17.31
N PHE A 31 -14.05 22.79 -17.26
CA PHE A 31 -15.48 22.97 -16.99
C PHE A 31 -16.05 21.75 -16.25
N THR A 32 -16.95 22.00 -15.30
CA THR A 32 -17.90 21.03 -14.75
C THR A 32 -19.22 21.74 -14.51
N GLY A 33 -20.36 21.11 -14.87
CA GLY A 33 -21.68 21.74 -14.73
C GLY A 33 -22.78 20.89 -15.33
N THR A 34 -23.90 21.58 -15.66
CA THR A 34 -25.09 20.97 -16.26
C THR A 34 -24.89 20.72 -17.75
N ARG A 35 -25.70 19.83 -18.34
CA ARG A 35 -25.74 19.61 -19.80
C ARG A 35 -26.14 20.86 -20.57
N GLU A 36 -27.01 21.73 -19.99
CA GLU A 36 -27.46 22.97 -20.62
C GLU A 36 -26.30 23.97 -20.73
N GLU A 37 -25.57 24.19 -19.66
CA GLU A 37 -24.36 25.02 -19.66
C GLU A 37 -23.30 24.52 -20.63
N ALA A 38 -23.05 23.21 -20.65
CA ALA A 38 -22.07 22.59 -21.52
C ALA A 38 -22.37 22.80 -23.02
N ARG A 39 -23.64 22.84 -23.44
CA ARG A 39 -24.04 23.05 -24.85
C ARG A 39 -23.63 24.40 -25.42
N ALA A 40 -23.40 25.39 -24.55
CA ALA A 40 -22.95 26.72 -24.97
C ALA A 40 -21.42 26.77 -25.22
N ILE A 41 -20.69 25.72 -24.91
CA ILE A 41 -19.23 25.65 -25.02
C ILE A 41 -18.86 24.93 -26.30
N GLU A 42 -18.06 25.56 -27.13
CA GLU A 42 -17.51 24.98 -28.37
C GLU A 42 -16.36 24.05 -28.03
N VAL A 43 -16.42 22.81 -28.51
CA VAL A 43 -15.41 21.73 -28.28
C VAL A 43 -15.12 20.97 -29.56
N ASP A 44 -13.94 20.34 -29.62
CA ASP A 44 -13.49 19.55 -30.79
C ASP A 44 -14.15 18.15 -30.81
N GLU A 45 -14.43 17.59 -29.62
CA GLU A 45 -14.96 16.24 -29.48
C GLU A 45 -15.95 16.15 -28.32
N SER A 46 -16.97 15.29 -28.46
CA SER A 46 -17.91 14.99 -27.38
C SER A 46 -18.04 13.50 -27.17
N LEU A 47 -17.94 13.07 -25.89
CA LEU A 47 -18.11 11.69 -25.44
C LEU A 47 -19.36 11.62 -24.54
N ALA A 48 -20.10 10.54 -24.61
CA ALA A 48 -21.29 10.33 -23.79
C ALA A 48 -21.31 8.96 -23.13
N TYR A 49 -21.55 8.94 -21.84
CA TYR A 49 -21.66 7.73 -21.00
C TYR A 49 -23.05 7.69 -20.33
N PRO A 50 -24.13 7.37 -21.09
CA PRO A 50 -25.49 7.55 -20.65
C PRO A 50 -25.94 6.66 -19.49
N ASN A 51 -25.30 5.50 -19.33
CA ASN A 51 -25.63 4.47 -18.31
C ASN A 51 -24.47 4.21 -17.33
N GLN A 52 -23.42 5.01 -17.43
CA GLN A 52 -22.19 4.86 -16.65
C GLN A 52 -22.01 6.07 -15.76
N VAL A 53 -21.14 5.92 -14.78
CA VAL A 53 -20.85 6.95 -13.77
C VAL A 53 -19.38 7.29 -13.78
N ILE A 54 -19.09 8.57 -13.60
CA ILE A 54 -17.71 9.06 -13.50
C ILE A 54 -17.41 9.48 -12.07
N LEU A 55 -16.24 9.04 -11.60
CA LEU A 55 -15.59 9.46 -10.34
C LEU A 55 -14.20 10.03 -10.66
N PRO A 56 -13.59 10.80 -9.73
CA PRO A 56 -12.15 11.06 -9.81
C PRO A 56 -11.38 9.74 -9.85
N GLY A 57 -10.25 9.73 -10.53
CA GLY A 57 -9.30 8.62 -10.44
C GLY A 57 -8.90 8.37 -9.00
N PHE A 58 -8.87 7.11 -8.61
CA PHE A 58 -8.48 6.72 -7.26
C PHE A 58 -7.01 7.02 -7.02
N ILE A 59 -6.68 7.29 -5.76
CA ILE A 59 -5.33 7.46 -5.26
C ILE A 59 -5.12 6.35 -4.22
N ASP A 60 -4.12 5.51 -4.47
CA ASP A 60 -3.69 4.48 -3.53
C ASP A 60 -2.51 5.00 -2.72
N THR A 61 -2.71 5.17 -1.40
CA THR A 61 -1.73 5.83 -0.55
C THR A 61 -0.65 4.90 0.02
N HIS A 62 -0.66 3.59 -0.37
CA HIS A 62 0.26 2.61 0.18
C HIS A 62 0.43 1.42 -0.76
N VAL A 63 1.52 1.40 -1.53
CA VAL A 63 1.82 0.32 -2.48
C VAL A 63 3.30 -0.03 -2.45
N HIS A 64 3.63 -1.30 -2.28
CA HIS A 64 4.98 -1.84 -2.43
C HIS A 64 5.23 -2.18 -3.91
N VAL A 65 5.79 -1.25 -4.68
CA VAL A 65 5.80 -1.36 -6.16
C VAL A 65 6.70 -2.47 -6.66
N ILE A 66 7.95 -2.55 -6.19
CA ILE A 66 8.86 -3.59 -6.70
C ILE A 66 8.54 -4.99 -6.18
N PRO A 67 8.27 -5.21 -4.88
CA PRO A 67 7.79 -6.52 -4.46
C PRO A 67 6.62 -7.00 -5.31
N SER A 68 5.62 -6.14 -5.48
CA SER A 68 4.43 -6.43 -6.29
C SER A 68 4.77 -6.78 -7.74
N GLY A 69 5.59 -5.96 -8.39
CA GLY A 69 5.99 -6.17 -9.79
C GLY A 69 6.75 -7.47 -9.99
N LEU A 70 7.68 -7.80 -9.08
CA LEU A 70 8.39 -9.06 -9.12
C LEU A 70 7.45 -10.25 -8.88
N PHE A 71 6.51 -10.13 -7.92
CA PHE A 71 5.53 -11.18 -7.63
C PHE A 71 4.59 -11.43 -8.82
N MET A 72 4.16 -10.40 -9.52
CA MET A 72 3.35 -10.54 -10.73
C MET A 72 4.07 -11.29 -11.86
N THR A 73 5.41 -11.32 -11.85
CA THR A 73 6.21 -12.12 -12.78
C THR A 73 6.53 -13.52 -12.27
N GLY A 74 6.24 -13.83 -10.99
CA GLY A 74 6.49 -15.08 -10.31
C GLY A 74 5.47 -16.18 -10.61
N ALA A 75 5.60 -17.29 -9.88
CA ALA A 75 4.55 -18.32 -9.80
C ALA A 75 3.50 -17.87 -8.76
N ASP A 76 2.25 -17.79 -9.17
CA ASP A 76 1.14 -17.52 -8.25
C ASP A 76 0.84 -18.77 -7.42
N LEU A 77 1.08 -18.70 -6.12
CA LEU A 77 0.89 -19.79 -5.16
C LEU A 77 -0.41 -19.64 -4.35
N SER A 78 -1.23 -18.63 -4.63
CA SER A 78 -2.42 -18.27 -3.84
C SER A 78 -3.48 -19.38 -3.77
N GLN A 79 -3.52 -20.27 -4.78
CA GLN A 79 -4.50 -21.35 -4.87
C GLN A 79 -3.93 -22.73 -4.53
N ALA A 80 -2.66 -22.83 -4.16
CA ALA A 80 -2.06 -24.10 -3.79
C ALA A 80 -2.67 -24.64 -2.48
N GLU A 81 -3.03 -25.91 -2.46
CA GLU A 81 -3.65 -26.57 -1.30
C GLU A 81 -2.63 -27.34 -0.44
N ASP A 82 -1.48 -27.71 -1.00
CA ASP A 82 -0.40 -28.40 -0.29
C ASP A 82 0.99 -28.08 -0.87
N LEU A 83 2.05 -28.52 -0.16
CA LEU A 83 3.44 -28.28 -0.59
C LEU A 83 3.77 -28.96 -1.93
N ALA A 84 3.13 -30.07 -2.29
CA ALA A 84 3.39 -30.73 -3.56
C ALA A 84 2.98 -29.85 -4.74
N GLU A 85 1.80 -29.20 -4.65
CA GLU A 85 1.33 -28.24 -5.65
C GLU A 85 2.21 -26.98 -5.69
N VAL A 86 2.64 -26.46 -4.54
CA VAL A 86 3.58 -25.33 -4.46
C VAL A 86 4.86 -25.65 -5.25
N LEU A 87 5.46 -26.83 -5.01
CA LEU A 87 6.68 -27.24 -5.71
C LEU A 87 6.46 -27.51 -7.21
N GLU A 88 5.28 -27.97 -7.62
CA GLU A 88 4.91 -28.16 -9.03
C GLU A 88 4.81 -26.81 -9.77
N LEU A 89 4.12 -25.84 -9.19
CA LEU A 89 4.02 -24.47 -9.72
C LEU A 89 5.40 -23.83 -9.89
N LEU A 90 6.26 -23.99 -8.89
CA LEU A 90 7.64 -23.50 -8.97
C LEU A 90 8.46 -24.22 -10.05
N ARG A 91 8.29 -25.55 -10.25
CA ARG A 91 8.95 -26.31 -11.34
C ARG A 91 8.50 -25.81 -12.71
N ALA A 92 7.20 -25.58 -12.89
CA ALA A 92 6.68 -25.00 -14.12
C ALA A 92 7.34 -23.65 -14.40
N LYS A 93 7.42 -22.78 -13.38
CA LYS A 93 8.07 -21.46 -13.51
C LYS A 93 9.58 -21.58 -13.79
N ALA A 94 10.29 -22.48 -13.11
CA ALA A 94 11.70 -22.71 -13.36
C ALA A 94 11.98 -23.18 -14.79
N ALA A 95 11.09 -23.99 -15.37
CA ALA A 95 11.23 -24.45 -16.76
C ALA A 95 11.12 -23.31 -17.81
N GLU A 96 10.43 -22.22 -17.47
CA GLU A 96 10.29 -21.04 -18.32
C GLU A 96 11.38 -19.98 -18.04
N THR A 97 12.07 -20.09 -16.92
CA THR A 97 13.06 -19.11 -16.45
C THR A 97 14.45 -19.48 -16.97
N PRO A 98 15.22 -18.53 -17.55
CA PRO A 98 16.60 -18.80 -17.95
C PRO A 98 17.49 -19.23 -16.76
N GLU A 99 18.40 -20.18 -16.96
CA GLU A 99 19.32 -20.66 -15.94
C GLU A 99 20.08 -19.52 -15.26
N GLY A 100 20.19 -19.54 -13.94
CA GLY A 100 20.81 -18.50 -13.12
C GLY A 100 19.91 -17.29 -12.81
N LYS A 101 18.71 -17.21 -13.38
CA LYS A 101 17.72 -16.18 -13.03
C LYS A 101 16.86 -16.64 -11.85
N TRP A 102 16.34 -15.68 -11.10
CA TRP A 102 15.49 -15.92 -9.94
C TRP A 102 14.14 -16.55 -10.33
N VAL A 103 13.73 -17.55 -9.58
CA VAL A 103 12.38 -18.11 -9.59
C VAL A 103 11.68 -17.65 -8.32
N ILE A 104 10.56 -16.95 -8.49
CA ILE A 104 9.80 -16.31 -7.41
C ILE A 104 8.51 -17.09 -7.20
N GLY A 105 8.22 -17.50 -5.97
CA GLY A 105 6.91 -17.95 -5.54
C GLY A 105 6.21 -16.81 -4.80
N ALA A 106 5.07 -16.35 -5.33
CA ALA A 106 4.34 -15.20 -4.84
C ALA A 106 2.99 -15.57 -4.23
N PHE A 107 2.44 -14.70 -3.38
CA PHE A 107 1.12 -14.83 -2.78
C PHE A 107 0.94 -16.11 -1.95
N PHE A 108 2.01 -16.63 -1.38
CA PHE A 108 1.98 -17.81 -0.55
C PHE A 108 1.37 -17.52 0.82
N GLN A 109 0.54 -18.44 1.30
CA GLN A 109 -0.04 -18.38 2.65
C GLN A 109 0.05 -19.78 3.29
N ASP A 110 0.91 -19.93 4.29
CA ASP A 110 1.11 -21.19 4.99
C ASP A 110 -0.17 -21.70 5.67
N LYS A 111 -1.04 -20.80 6.13
CA LYS A 111 -2.33 -21.15 6.74
C LYS A 111 -3.30 -21.86 5.78
N HIS A 112 -3.16 -21.62 4.46
CA HIS A 112 -4.05 -22.18 3.44
C HIS A 112 -3.63 -23.58 3.01
N ILE A 113 -2.35 -23.92 3.11
CA ILE A 113 -1.86 -25.24 2.73
C ILE A 113 -2.03 -26.26 3.86
N LYS A 114 -2.10 -27.53 3.48
CA LYS A 114 -2.32 -28.68 4.37
C LYS A 114 -1.25 -28.83 5.45
N GLU A 115 0.02 -28.61 5.10
CA GLU A 115 1.19 -28.77 5.98
C GLU A 115 1.35 -27.64 7.00
N LYS A 116 0.68 -26.49 6.80
CA LYS A 116 0.72 -25.30 7.68
C LYS A 116 2.14 -24.79 7.94
N ARG A 117 3.00 -24.83 6.94
CA ARG A 117 4.40 -24.38 7.00
C ARG A 117 4.94 -23.99 5.62
N PHE A 118 6.01 -23.26 5.61
CA PHE A 118 6.81 -23.05 4.41
C PHE A 118 7.53 -24.33 3.93
N PRO A 119 7.79 -24.46 2.62
CA PRO A 119 8.78 -25.43 2.13
C PRO A 119 10.18 -25.03 2.63
N ASN A 120 10.97 -25.99 3.06
CA ASN A 120 12.35 -25.76 3.46
C ASN A 120 13.31 -25.72 2.26
N ARG A 121 14.59 -25.36 2.49
CA ARG A 121 15.58 -25.23 1.42
C ARG A 121 15.74 -26.50 0.59
N TYR A 122 15.67 -27.68 1.19
CA TYR A 122 15.88 -28.96 0.48
C TYR A 122 14.69 -29.30 -0.42
N GLU A 123 13.47 -28.96 0.02
CA GLU A 123 12.28 -29.08 -0.81
C GLU A 123 12.38 -28.15 -2.01
N LEU A 124 12.82 -26.90 -1.81
CA LEU A 124 13.06 -25.93 -2.89
C LEU A 124 14.23 -26.34 -3.81
N ASP A 125 15.31 -26.97 -3.29
CA ASP A 125 16.38 -27.53 -4.09
C ASP A 125 15.87 -28.63 -5.03
N SER A 126 14.82 -29.37 -4.61
CA SER A 126 14.18 -30.39 -5.48
C SER A 126 13.47 -29.78 -6.71
N VAL A 127 13.16 -28.50 -6.68
CA VAL A 127 12.61 -27.75 -7.82
C VAL A 127 13.72 -27.48 -8.82
N SER A 128 14.80 -26.84 -8.38
CA SER A 128 15.98 -26.54 -9.20
C SER A 128 17.18 -26.21 -8.33
N THR A 129 18.35 -26.72 -8.74
CA THR A 129 19.66 -26.32 -8.23
C THR A 129 20.41 -25.37 -9.16
N LYS A 130 19.74 -24.89 -10.21
CA LYS A 130 20.30 -23.99 -11.24
C LYS A 130 19.72 -22.58 -11.16
N HIS A 131 18.72 -22.39 -10.32
CA HIS A 131 18.01 -21.12 -10.13
C HIS A 131 18.03 -20.78 -8.66
N PRO A 132 18.36 -19.54 -8.28
CA PRO A 132 18.00 -19.04 -6.95
C PRO A 132 16.47 -18.98 -6.87
N ILE A 133 15.90 -19.58 -5.83
CA ILE A 133 14.45 -19.67 -5.60
C ILE A 133 14.12 -19.00 -4.29
N PHE A 134 13.10 -18.15 -4.28
CA PHE A 134 12.50 -17.72 -3.04
C PHE A 134 10.98 -17.72 -3.11
N ILE A 135 10.37 -18.01 -1.97
CA ILE A 135 8.94 -17.84 -1.73
C ILE A 135 8.77 -16.71 -0.73
N CYS A 136 7.87 -15.80 -1.05
CA CYS A 136 7.47 -14.73 -0.15
C CYS A 136 6.07 -14.99 0.37
N HIS A 137 5.89 -14.83 1.67
CA HIS A 137 4.56 -14.79 2.27
C HIS A 137 3.79 -13.56 1.78
N ASN A 138 2.47 -13.65 1.81
CA ASN A 138 1.59 -12.59 1.37
C ASN A 138 1.79 -11.25 2.11
N ASP A 139 2.15 -11.30 3.41
CA ASP A 139 2.40 -10.12 4.25
C ASP A 139 3.82 -9.54 4.17
N LEU A 140 4.70 -10.14 3.34
CA LEU A 140 6.10 -9.75 3.14
C LEU A 140 7.03 -9.97 4.35
N HIS A 141 6.60 -10.66 5.40
CA HIS A 141 7.39 -10.80 6.62
C HIS A 141 8.16 -12.12 6.75
N PRO A 142 7.67 -13.33 6.34
CA PRO A 142 8.50 -14.53 6.21
C PRO A 142 8.86 -14.83 4.75
N PHE A 143 10.09 -15.33 4.58
CA PHE A 143 10.58 -15.83 3.29
C PHE A 143 11.11 -17.25 3.41
N SER A 144 11.11 -18.01 2.31
CA SER A 144 11.83 -19.26 2.22
C SER A 144 12.68 -19.31 0.95
N PHE A 145 13.91 -19.77 1.10
CA PHE A 145 14.95 -19.76 0.07
C PHE A 145 15.51 -21.17 -0.17
N ASN A 146 15.90 -21.47 -1.41
CA ASN A 146 16.69 -22.65 -1.71
C ASN A 146 18.18 -22.42 -1.40
N SER A 147 19.00 -23.47 -1.49
CA SER A 147 20.44 -23.39 -1.17
C SER A 147 21.20 -22.41 -2.07
N GLU A 148 20.83 -22.30 -3.35
CA GLU A 148 21.45 -21.36 -4.29
C GLU A 148 21.17 -19.90 -3.88
N ALA A 149 19.93 -19.56 -3.54
CA ALA A 149 19.55 -18.23 -3.08
C ALA A 149 20.24 -17.88 -1.75
N LEU A 150 20.32 -18.82 -0.79
CA LEU A 150 21.02 -18.59 0.48
C LEU A 150 22.51 -18.31 0.27
N ALA A 151 23.16 -19.04 -0.65
CA ALA A 151 24.56 -18.81 -0.98
C ALA A 151 24.81 -17.45 -1.61
N LEU A 152 23.90 -16.97 -2.49
CA LEU A 152 23.98 -15.64 -3.09
C LEU A 152 23.76 -14.51 -2.09
N LEU A 153 22.80 -14.69 -1.16
CA LEU A 153 22.41 -13.66 -0.20
C LEU A 153 23.34 -13.60 1.03
N GLY A 154 24.02 -14.71 1.37
CA GLY A 154 25.04 -14.74 2.41
C GLY A 154 24.50 -14.44 3.81
N PHE A 155 23.39 -15.07 4.21
CA PHE A 155 22.87 -14.93 5.57
C PHE A 155 23.82 -15.49 6.61
N ASP A 156 24.02 -14.75 7.70
CA ASP A 156 24.73 -15.25 8.88
C ASP A 156 23.77 -16.07 9.75
N PRO A 157 24.05 -17.35 10.01
CA PRO A 157 23.20 -18.18 10.88
C PRO A 157 23.01 -17.65 12.30
N ALA A 158 23.89 -16.74 12.75
CA ALA A 158 23.83 -16.15 14.08
C ALA A 158 22.88 -14.93 14.17
N LEU A 159 22.38 -14.44 13.03
CA LEU A 159 21.44 -13.30 13.03
C LEU A 159 20.06 -13.74 13.53
N ASP A 160 19.46 -12.89 14.34
CA ASP A 160 18.08 -13.05 14.78
C ASP A 160 17.14 -13.03 13.57
N GLY A 161 16.17 -13.97 13.55
CA GLY A 161 15.27 -14.18 12.40
C GLY A 161 15.81 -15.12 11.31
N VAL A 162 17.06 -15.54 11.35
CA VAL A 162 17.61 -16.56 10.46
C VAL A 162 17.41 -17.96 11.07
N CYS A 163 16.56 -18.78 10.44
CA CYS A 163 16.20 -20.10 11.00
C CYS A 163 17.26 -21.15 10.67
N THR A 164 17.70 -21.86 11.71
CA THR A 164 18.64 -23.00 11.60
C THR A 164 18.03 -24.30 12.12
N ASP A 165 18.52 -25.42 11.66
CA ASP A 165 18.19 -26.73 12.19
C ASP A 165 19.00 -27.09 13.48
N GLU A 166 18.81 -28.31 14.01
CA GLU A 166 19.50 -28.80 15.19
C GLU A 166 21.04 -28.90 15.05
N ASN A 167 21.55 -28.88 13.82
CA ASN A 167 22.99 -28.92 13.50
C ASN A 167 23.55 -27.50 13.25
N GLY A 168 22.71 -26.46 13.33
CA GLY A 168 23.10 -25.08 13.02
C GLY A 168 23.10 -24.74 11.52
N GLU A 169 22.57 -25.63 10.68
CA GLU A 169 22.48 -25.43 9.24
C GLU A 169 21.21 -24.58 8.89
N LEU A 170 21.34 -23.68 7.92
CA LEU A 170 20.21 -22.85 7.45
C LEU A 170 19.07 -23.73 6.94
N THR A 171 17.87 -23.51 7.44
CA THR A 171 16.66 -24.21 6.97
C THR A 171 16.10 -23.66 5.67
N GLY A 172 16.49 -22.44 5.30
CA GLY A 172 15.93 -21.66 4.20
C GLY A 172 14.87 -20.65 4.65
N CYS A 173 14.31 -20.81 5.82
CA CYS A 173 13.32 -19.89 6.35
C CYS A 173 13.99 -18.68 7.01
N ILE A 174 13.53 -17.49 6.67
CA ILE A 174 13.95 -16.20 7.22
C ILE A 174 12.69 -15.47 7.70
N VAL A 175 12.71 -15.01 8.94
CA VAL A 175 11.60 -14.27 9.57
C VAL A 175 12.11 -12.94 10.11
N ASP A 176 11.23 -12.09 10.64
CA ASP A 176 11.64 -10.86 11.30
C ASP A 176 12.60 -11.12 12.48
N PRO A 177 13.61 -10.26 12.67
CA PRO A 177 13.89 -9.03 11.89
C PRO A 177 14.77 -9.25 10.64
N ALA A 178 15.25 -10.45 10.36
CA ALA A 178 16.19 -10.71 9.26
C ALA A 178 15.54 -10.62 7.86
N CYS A 179 14.21 -10.79 7.73
CA CYS A 179 13.53 -10.68 6.43
C CYS A 179 13.49 -9.24 5.90
N VAL A 180 13.56 -8.28 6.79
CA VAL A 180 13.50 -6.84 6.51
C VAL A 180 14.49 -6.39 5.43
N ASP A 181 15.78 -6.78 5.57
CA ASP A 181 16.83 -6.44 4.61
C ASP A 181 16.86 -7.37 3.39
N SER A 182 16.10 -8.47 3.44
CA SER A 182 16.20 -9.53 2.42
C SER A 182 15.75 -9.05 1.05
N LEU A 183 14.68 -8.27 0.98
CA LEU A 183 14.16 -7.74 -0.29
C LEU A 183 15.17 -6.81 -0.98
N GLU A 184 15.79 -5.90 -0.27
CA GLU A 184 16.82 -5.01 -0.86
C GLU A 184 18.01 -5.81 -1.39
N ARG A 185 18.46 -6.83 -0.65
CA ARG A 185 19.51 -7.75 -1.12
C ARG A 185 19.10 -8.48 -2.39
N ILE A 186 17.86 -8.97 -2.45
CA ILE A 186 17.30 -9.63 -3.63
C ILE A 186 17.27 -8.66 -4.82
N TYR A 187 16.84 -7.40 -4.64
CA TYR A 187 16.75 -6.40 -5.72
C TYR A 187 18.11 -6.09 -6.36
N ALA A 188 19.21 -6.25 -5.61
CA ALA A 188 20.55 -6.07 -6.16
C ALA A 188 20.88 -7.03 -7.32
N PHE A 189 20.20 -8.18 -7.42
CA PHE A 189 20.38 -9.17 -8.49
C PHE A 189 19.51 -8.90 -9.73
N PHE A 190 18.59 -7.93 -9.67
CA PHE A 190 17.76 -7.55 -10.82
C PHE A 190 18.36 -6.36 -11.57
N SER A 191 18.29 -6.41 -12.89
CA SER A 191 18.67 -5.26 -13.70
C SER A 191 17.67 -4.11 -13.55
N ASP A 192 18.09 -2.89 -13.85
CA ASP A 192 17.18 -1.73 -13.84
C ASP A 192 15.98 -1.92 -14.77
N GLU A 193 16.18 -2.60 -15.91
CA GLU A 193 15.08 -2.90 -16.83
C GLU A 193 14.12 -3.97 -16.27
N ASP A 194 14.59 -4.96 -15.49
CA ASP A 194 13.71 -5.92 -14.83
C ASP A 194 12.86 -5.22 -13.75
N LEU A 195 13.48 -4.30 -12.99
CA LEU A 195 12.76 -3.49 -12.00
C LEU A 195 11.72 -2.56 -12.65
N LEU A 196 12.09 -1.91 -13.77
CA LEU A 196 11.17 -1.05 -14.53
C LEU A 196 9.98 -1.82 -15.09
N LYS A 197 10.18 -3.05 -15.59
CA LYS A 197 9.08 -3.93 -16.03
C LYS A 197 8.15 -4.29 -14.88
N GLY A 198 8.70 -4.52 -13.68
CA GLY A 198 7.90 -4.70 -12.47
C GLY A 198 7.04 -3.47 -12.17
N CYS A 199 7.63 -2.27 -12.22
CA CYS A 199 6.89 -1.02 -12.08
C CYS A 199 5.78 -0.86 -13.12
N GLU A 200 6.04 -1.22 -14.40
CA GLU A 200 5.04 -1.16 -15.47
C GLU A 200 3.87 -2.12 -15.22
N ALA A 201 4.14 -3.33 -14.73
CA ALA A 201 3.08 -4.28 -14.41
C ALA A 201 2.14 -3.74 -13.31
N VAL A 202 2.70 -3.13 -12.27
CA VAL A 202 1.91 -2.47 -11.20
C VAL A 202 1.14 -1.27 -11.75
N ASP A 203 1.75 -0.46 -12.61
CA ASP A 203 1.10 0.70 -13.25
C ASP A 203 -0.11 0.26 -14.11
N GLN A 204 0.02 -0.82 -14.87
CA GLN A 204 -1.08 -1.39 -15.65
C GLN A 204 -2.21 -1.93 -14.76
N MET A 205 -1.87 -2.59 -13.65
CA MET A 205 -2.86 -3.04 -12.67
C MET A 205 -3.57 -1.86 -12.01
N ALA A 206 -2.85 -0.80 -11.65
CA ALA A 206 -3.41 0.43 -11.12
C ALA A 206 -4.43 1.04 -12.09
N ALA A 207 -4.05 1.17 -13.35
CA ALA A 207 -4.95 1.68 -14.39
C ALA A 207 -6.21 0.81 -14.54
N ALA A 208 -6.08 -0.53 -14.52
CA ALA A 208 -7.22 -1.45 -14.56
C ALA A 208 -8.14 -1.37 -13.32
N SER A 209 -7.58 -0.95 -12.20
CA SER A 209 -8.30 -0.76 -10.92
C SER A 209 -8.85 0.67 -10.74
N GLY A 210 -8.64 1.55 -11.72
CA GLY A 210 -9.07 2.94 -11.66
C GLY A 210 -8.15 3.84 -10.81
N VAL A 211 -6.96 3.38 -10.46
CA VAL A 211 -5.98 4.14 -9.69
C VAL A 211 -5.10 4.94 -10.66
N THR A 212 -5.11 6.26 -10.48
CA THR A 212 -4.34 7.22 -11.32
C THR A 212 -3.15 7.82 -10.59
N THR A 213 -3.03 7.55 -9.29
CA THR A 213 -1.90 8.00 -8.46
C THR A 213 -1.54 6.92 -7.45
N ILE A 214 -0.26 6.60 -7.33
CA ILE A 214 0.28 5.60 -6.42
C ILE A 214 1.27 6.25 -5.47
N PHE A 215 1.11 6.03 -4.16
CA PHE A 215 2.15 6.33 -3.19
C PHE A 215 2.99 5.06 -3.03
N GLY A 216 4.12 5.04 -3.74
CA GLY A 216 4.95 3.86 -3.85
C GLY A 216 6.06 3.83 -2.83
N LYS A 217 6.05 2.79 -2.00
CA LYS A 217 7.07 2.48 -1.00
C LYS A 217 8.14 1.61 -1.61
N ASP A 218 9.35 2.15 -1.71
CA ASP A 218 10.48 1.44 -2.30
C ASP A 218 11.83 1.98 -1.84
N SER A 219 12.90 1.28 -2.25
CA SER A 219 14.28 1.73 -2.09
C SER A 219 14.58 2.98 -2.95
N ILE A 220 15.59 3.73 -2.56
CA ILE A 220 16.01 4.95 -3.30
C ILE A 220 16.32 4.63 -4.76
N ARG A 221 16.95 3.48 -5.04
CA ARG A 221 17.23 3.04 -6.42
C ARG A 221 15.98 3.00 -7.27
N VAL A 222 14.91 2.41 -6.76
CA VAL A 222 13.64 2.29 -7.49
C VAL A 222 12.97 3.64 -7.65
N LEU A 223 12.96 4.47 -6.60
CA LEU A 223 12.41 5.83 -6.68
C LEU A 223 13.09 6.64 -7.79
N LYS A 224 14.43 6.58 -7.88
CA LYS A 224 15.20 7.23 -8.94
C LYS A 224 14.91 6.66 -10.32
N LEU A 225 14.89 5.33 -10.45
CA LEU A 225 14.58 4.68 -11.73
C LEU A 225 13.20 5.09 -12.24
N ARG A 226 12.19 5.11 -11.38
CA ARG A 226 10.84 5.49 -11.77
C ARG A 226 10.75 6.97 -12.16
N GLU A 227 11.39 7.86 -11.40
CA GLU A 227 11.42 9.28 -11.73
C GLU A 227 12.15 9.58 -13.07
N GLN A 228 13.28 8.92 -13.30
CA GLN A 228 14.05 9.07 -14.54
C GLN A 228 13.35 8.51 -15.79
N ASN A 229 12.37 7.63 -15.61
CA ASN A 229 11.61 6.97 -16.67
C ASN A 229 10.09 7.24 -16.56
N LYS A 230 9.70 8.37 -15.99
CA LYS A 230 8.29 8.69 -15.69
C LYS A 230 7.35 8.67 -16.90
N GLU A 231 7.88 8.86 -18.09
CA GLU A 231 7.11 8.81 -19.34
C GLU A 231 6.63 7.39 -19.70
N ARG A 232 7.21 6.35 -19.10
CA ARG A 232 6.79 4.94 -19.29
C ARG A 232 5.51 4.62 -18.51
N PHE A 233 5.08 5.48 -17.58
CA PHE A 233 4.02 5.20 -16.63
C PHE A 233 2.81 6.10 -16.82
N CYS A 234 1.64 5.52 -16.59
CA CYS A 234 0.36 6.22 -16.69
C CYS A 234 -0.02 6.91 -15.37
N ALA A 235 0.11 6.18 -14.25
CA ALA A 235 -0.19 6.71 -12.94
C ALA A 235 0.90 7.68 -12.45
N GLU A 236 0.47 8.75 -11.80
CA GLU A 236 1.41 9.63 -11.08
C GLU A 236 2.00 8.88 -9.90
N PHE A 237 3.27 9.16 -9.62
CA PHE A 237 3.98 8.49 -8.54
C PHE A 237 4.37 9.48 -7.44
N LYS A 238 3.85 9.24 -6.23
CA LYS A 238 4.31 9.91 -5.02
C LYS A 238 5.34 9.01 -4.35
N PRO A 239 6.63 9.38 -4.37
CA PRO A 239 7.68 8.54 -3.83
C PRO A 239 7.60 8.47 -2.30
N MET A 240 7.70 7.25 -1.77
CA MET A 240 7.88 6.98 -0.35
C MET A 240 9.15 6.16 -0.18
N TRP A 241 10.20 6.78 0.35
CA TRP A 241 11.42 6.05 0.64
C TRP A 241 11.20 5.16 1.87
N MET A 242 11.18 3.86 1.65
CA MET A 242 11.04 2.87 2.69
C MET A 242 12.41 2.48 3.23
N THR A 243 12.62 2.62 4.53
CA THR A 243 13.82 2.15 5.22
C THR A 243 13.49 1.67 6.63
N TYR A 244 14.08 0.53 6.99
CA TYR A 244 14.02 0.01 8.36
C TYR A 244 15.14 0.57 9.25
N ASN A 245 16.16 1.12 8.61
CA ASN A 245 17.33 1.67 9.30
C ASN A 245 17.17 3.16 9.57
N THR A 246 16.70 3.53 10.76
CA THR A 246 16.59 4.92 11.20
C THR A 246 17.96 5.62 11.39
N LYS A 247 19.06 4.92 11.09
CA LYS A 247 20.42 5.48 11.05
C LYS A 247 20.97 5.56 9.63
N ASP A 248 20.14 5.37 8.62
CA ASP A 248 20.55 5.52 7.22
C ASP A 248 20.67 7.00 6.82
N TRP A 249 21.69 7.65 7.41
CA TRP A 249 22.03 9.05 7.11
C TRP A 249 22.57 9.23 5.70
N GLU A 250 23.11 8.17 5.10
CA GLU A 250 23.58 8.19 3.72
C GLU A 250 22.39 8.22 2.75
N GLY A 251 21.40 7.36 2.95
CA GLY A 251 20.17 7.38 2.18
C GLY A 251 19.40 8.69 2.32
N LEU A 252 19.31 9.24 3.53
CA LEU A 252 18.71 10.56 3.74
C LEU A 252 19.45 11.65 2.93
N ARG A 253 20.78 11.66 2.96
CA ARG A 253 21.57 12.61 2.17
C ARG A 253 21.33 12.43 0.68
N GLU A 254 21.27 11.19 0.20
CA GLU A 254 21.01 10.88 -1.20
C GLU A 254 19.66 11.43 -1.68
N ILE A 255 18.61 11.32 -0.86
CA ILE A 255 17.29 11.93 -1.15
C ILE A 255 17.39 13.46 -1.19
N LEU A 256 18.11 14.07 -0.24
CA LEU A 256 18.23 15.52 -0.14
C LEU A 256 19.05 16.15 -1.28
N GLU A 257 20.02 15.42 -1.82
CA GLU A 257 20.86 15.84 -2.95
C GLU A 257 20.16 15.67 -4.31
N ASP A 258 19.13 14.83 -4.40
CA ASP A 258 18.35 14.61 -5.62
C ASP A 258 17.21 15.63 -5.71
N GLU A 259 17.30 16.57 -6.67
CA GLU A 259 16.30 17.64 -6.84
C GLU A 259 14.90 17.10 -7.17
N ALA A 260 14.80 15.96 -7.88
CA ALA A 260 13.55 15.38 -8.28
C ALA A 260 12.84 14.65 -7.13
N LEU A 261 13.58 14.14 -6.16
CA LEU A 261 13.06 13.41 -5.01
C LEU A 261 12.85 14.31 -3.77
N ARG A 262 13.78 15.23 -3.53
CA ARG A 262 13.84 16.08 -2.32
C ARG A 262 12.52 16.75 -1.95
N GLU A 263 11.77 17.27 -2.93
CA GLU A 263 10.57 18.07 -2.66
C GLU A 263 9.29 17.24 -2.51
N LYS A 264 9.31 15.97 -2.91
CA LYS A 264 8.10 15.14 -2.99
C LYS A 264 8.17 13.82 -2.23
N THR A 265 9.36 13.42 -1.75
CA THR A 265 9.51 12.14 -1.05
C THR A 265 8.95 12.20 0.36
N CYS A 266 8.15 11.20 0.72
CA CYS A 266 7.85 10.87 2.09
C CYS A 266 8.85 9.82 2.59
N ILE A 267 9.46 10.02 3.75
CA ILE A 267 10.28 8.99 4.39
C ILE A 267 9.34 8.05 5.13
N CYS A 268 9.48 6.75 4.92
CA CYS A 268 8.69 5.73 5.59
C CYS A 268 9.60 4.77 6.37
N THR A 269 9.38 4.66 7.67
CA THR A 269 10.09 3.72 8.55
C THR A 269 9.10 2.85 9.34
N PHE A 270 9.61 2.01 10.24
CA PHE A 270 8.84 1.01 10.96
C PHE A 270 9.05 1.13 12.46
N ALA A 271 7.97 1.10 13.23
CA ALA A 271 8.02 1.04 14.70
C ALA A 271 7.94 -0.41 15.19
N ASP A 272 7.13 -1.25 14.54
CA ASP A 272 6.94 -2.66 14.87
C ASP A 272 6.71 -3.51 13.61
N GLY A 273 6.32 -4.76 13.80
CA GLY A 273 5.90 -5.67 12.73
C GLY A 273 4.38 -5.87 12.70
N ALA A 274 3.90 -7.09 12.40
CA ALA A 274 2.49 -7.43 12.22
C ALA A 274 2.00 -8.47 13.23
N PHE A 275 0.67 -8.59 13.42
CA PHE A 275 0.08 -9.59 14.30
C PHE A 275 0.35 -11.02 13.82
N ASP A 276 0.26 -11.26 12.52
CA ASP A 276 0.49 -12.57 11.92
C ASP A 276 1.90 -13.13 12.21
N GLY A 277 2.89 -12.25 12.35
CA GLY A 277 4.26 -12.58 12.72
C GLY A 277 4.53 -12.56 14.23
N TRP A 278 3.52 -12.29 15.10
CA TRP A 278 3.70 -12.07 16.55
C TRP A 278 4.68 -10.92 16.86
N SER A 279 4.87 -10.01 15.93
CA SER A 279 5.86 -8.95 15.97
C SER A 279 5.28 -7.55 16.15
N ALA A 280 3.97 -7.35 15.97
CA ALA A 280 3.31 -6.10 16.35
C ALA A 280 3.47 -5.86 17.85
N SER A 281 3.92 -4.66 18.23
CA SER A 281 4.24 -4.35 19.64
C SER A 281 2.99 -3.93 20.42
N VAL A 282 2.61 -4.73 21.41
CA VAL A 282 1.37 -4.58 22.19
C VAL A 282 1.64 -4.30 23.66
N ILE A 283 0.72 -3.55 24.29
CA ILE A 283 0.78 -3.22 25.74
C ILE A 283 0.43 -4.44 26.60
N GLU A 284 -0.64 -5.14 26.24
CA GLU A 284 -1.02 -6.40 26.89
C GLU A 284 -0.47 -7.58 26.07
N PRO A 285 -0.01 -8.69 26.71
CA PRO A 285 0.62 -9.78 25.99
C PRO A 285 -0.32 -10.43 24.97
N TYR A 286 0.26 -11.15 24.03
CA TYR A 286 -0.46 -11.96 23.06
C TYR A 286 -1.29 -13.06 23.73
N GLU A 287 -2.40 -13.43 23.10
CA GLU A 287 -3.31 -14.48 23.58
C GLU A 287 -2.57 -15.81 23.70
N GLY A 288 -2.70 -16.45 24.87
CA GLY A 288 -1.98 -17.72 25.14
C GLY A 288 -0.46 -17.60 25.32
N ARG A 289 0.12 -16.40 25.24
CA ARG A 289 1.56 -16.14 25.32
C ARG A 289 1.88 -15.02 26.31
N PRO A 290 1.76 -15.26 27.63
CA PRO A 290 1.76 -14.21 28.65
C PRO A 290 3.09 -13.45 28.81
N THR A 291 4.15 -13.86 28.13
CA THR A 291 5.48 -13.21 28.15
C THR A 291 5.85 -12.60 26.82
N GLU A 292 4.98 -12.69 25.79
CA GLU A 292 5.25 -12.18 24.45
C GLU A 292 4.41 -10.92 24.19
N PHE A 293 5.10 -9.85 23.78
CA PHE A 293 4.53 -8.52 23.56
C PHE A 293 4.86 -7.97 22.16
N GLY A 294 5.38 -8.80 21.27
CA GLY A 294 5.96 -8.33 20.01
C GLY A 294 7.27 -7.55 20.22
N MET A 295 7.64 -6.72 19.28
CA MET A 295 8.89 -5.99 19.34
C MET A 295 8.75 -4.56 18.81
N LEU A 296 9.49 -3.64 19.41
CA LEU A 296 9.79 -2.35 18.79
C LEU A 296 11.07 -2.48 17.97
N LEU A 297 11.02 -2.09 16.72
CA LEU A 297 12.16 -2.16 15.79
C LEU A 297 13.17 -1.03 16.02
N ASN A 298 12.72 0.07 16.63
CA ASN A 298 13.55 1.24 16.92
C ASN A 298 13.25 1.74 18.33
N THR A 299 14.27 2.30 18.99
CA THR A 299 14.08 3.05 20.23
C THR A 299 13.41 4.40 19.98
N ASP A 300 12.82 5.02 21.00
CA ASP A 300 12.25 6.37 20.91
C ASP A 300 13.29 7.39 20.40
N GLU A 301 14.55 7.27 20.82
CA GLU A 301 15.60 8.21 20.42
C GLU A 301 16.05 8.01 18.96
N GLU A 302 16.17 6.78 18.49
CA GLU A 302 16.50 6.49 17.09
C GLU A 302 15.43 7.03 16.15
N LEU A 303 14.16 6.72 16.44
CA LEU A 303 13.03 7.22 15.65
C LEU A 303 12.92 8.75 15.71
N TYR A 304 13.18 9.35 16.91
CA TYR A 304 13.16 10.80 17.09
C TYR A 304 14.23 11.52 16.26
N GLU A 305 15.48 11.08 16.32
CA GLU A 305 16.56 11.74 15.56
C GLU A 305 16.29 11.67 14.05
N PHE A 306 15.75 10.57 13.56
CA PHE A 306 15.44 10.41 12.14
C PHE A 306 14.23 11.26 11.71
N ALA A 307 13.15 11.26 12.48
CA ALA A 307 11.97 12.11 12.24
C ALA A 307 12.29 13.61 12.34
N LYS A 308 13.16 13.99 13.29
CA LYS A 308 13.66 15.36 13.45
C LYS A 308 14.49 15.82 12.25
N ALA A 309 15.33 14.94 11.71
CA ALA A 309 16.09 15.23 10.50
C ALA A 309 15.18 15.42 9.28
N ALA A 310 14.20 14.53 9.09
CA ALA A 310 13.17 14.70 8.05
C ALA A 310 12.46 16.05 8.19
N ARG A 311 12.03 16.39 9.41
CA ARG A 311 11.31 17.64 9.69
C ARG A 311 12.18 18.89 9.44
N ALA A 312 13.49 18.82 9.75
CA ALA A 312 14.43 19.92 9.51
C ALA A 312 14.60 20.24 8.02
N HIS A 313 14.37 19.27 7.14
CA HIS A 313 14.42 19.41 5.69
C HIS A 313 13.03 19.51 5.03
N ASP A 314 11.99 19.71 5.83
CA ASP A 314 10.60 19.87 5.39
C ASP A 314 10.01 18.64 4.68
N LEU A 315 10.62 17.47 4.84
CA LEU A 315 10.12 16.21 4.31
C LEU A 315 8.93 15.69 5.12
N GLN A 316 7.99 15.08 4.43
CA GLN A 316 6.95 14.29 5.07
C GLN A 316 7.57 13.03 5.71
N PHE A 317 7.07 12.64 6.87
CA PHE A 317 7.55 11.48 7.60
C PHE A 317 6.39 10.55 7.93
N SER A 318 6.58 9.27 7.71
CA SER A 318 5.61 8.20 7.92
C SER A 318 6.23 7.08 8.74
N THR A 319 5.45 6.48 9.62
CA THR A 319 5.91 5.32 10.40
C THR A 319 4.83 4.24 10.41
N HIS A 320 5.21 3.03 10.00
CA HIS A 320 4.39 1.85 10.18
C HIS A 320 4.24 1.56 11.69
N ALA A 321 3.01 1.43 12.16
CA ALA A 321 2.72 1.06 13.54
C ALA A 321 1.34 0.38 13.65
N ILE A 322 1.34 -0.89 14.03
CA ILE A 322 0.16 -1.77 14.11
C ILE A 322 -0.31 -1.94 15.56
N GLY A 323 0.59 -2.33 16.45
CA GLY A 323 0.29 -2.56 17.87
C GLY A 323 0.10 -1.27 18.66
N ASP A 324 -0.69 -1.33 19.71
CA ASP A 324 -1.01 -0.16 20.55
C ASP A 324 0.23 0.44 21.23
N HIS A 325 1.22 -0.37 21.61
CA HIS A 325 2.49 0.11 22.17
C HIS A 325 3.33 0.86 21.13
N ALA A 326 3.42 0.34 19.89
CA ALA A 326 4.14 1.00 18.80
C ALA A 326 3.47 2.32 18.39
N ILE A 327 2.13 2.32 18.29
CA ILE A 327 1.34 3.53 18.00
C ILE A 327 1.62 4.62 19.05
N GLU A 328 1.63 4.26 20.35
CA GLU A 328 1.95 5.20 21.42
C GLU A 328 3.39 5.70 21.35
N GLN A 329 4.35 4.85 20.96
CA GLN A 329 5.74 5.25 20.74
C GLN A 329 5.81 6.33 19.63
N VAL A 330 5.23 6.06 18.47
CA VAL A 330 5.27 6.99 17.33
C VAL A 330 4.64 8.33 17.69
N ILE A 331 3.50 8.32 18.37
CA ILE A 331 2.81 9.55 18.81
C ILE A 331 3.70 10.35 19.78
N ARG A 332 4.35 9.70 20.76
CA ARG A 332 5.28 10.39 21.67
C ARG A 332 6.45 11.03 20.94
N VAL A 333 7.02 10.31 19.98
CA VAL A 333 8.14 10.79 19.18
C VAL A 333 7.71 11.98 18.32
N TYR A 334 6.59 11.88 17.62
CA TYR A 334 6.07 12.97 16.78
C TYR A 334 5.72 14.20 17.60
N GLU A 335 5.12 14.03 18.77
CA GLU A 335 4.84 15.13 19.69
C GLU A 335 6.12 15.88 20.08
N ARG A 336 7.22 15.15 20.39
CA ARG A 336 8.51 15.73 20.72
C ARG A 336 9.09 16.51 19.55
N VAL A 337 9.11 15.93 18.34
CA VAL A 337 9.62 16.60 17.13
C VAL A 337 8.85 17.87 16.81
N LEU A 338 7.51 17.80 16.85
CA LEU A 338 6.63 18.93 16.52
C LEU A 338 6.65 20.05 17.59
N LYS A 339 6.96 19.74 18.85
CA LYS A 339 7.21 20.74 19.89
C LYS A 339 8.50 21.51 19.64
N GLU A 340 9.55 20.83 19.18
CA GLU A 340 10.85 21.46 18.93
C GLU A 340 10.90 22.20 17.57
N ASN A 341 10.24 21.68 16.56
CA ASN A 341 10.16 22.25 15.21
C ASN A 341 8.72 22.29 14.71
N PRO A 342 7.88 23.24 15.19
CA PRO A 342 6.46 23.30 14.86
C PRO A 342 6.22 23.57 13.37
N LYS A 343 5.21 22.90 12.83
CA LYS A 343 4.61 23.17 11.52
C LYS A 343 3.13 22.85 11.60
N GLU A 344 2.27 23.77 11.22
CA GLU A 344 0.82 23.60 11.28
C GLU A 344 0.37 22.47 10.35
N ASP A 345 0.82 22.47 9.10
CA ASP A 345 0.49 21.48 8.09
C ASP A 345 1.72 20.58 7.79
N HIS A 346 2.09 19.75 8.75
CA HIS A 346 3.24 18.85 8.62
C HIS A 346 2.89 17.53 7.95
N ARG A 347 1.62 17.06 8.05
CA ARG A 347 1.11 15.79 7.55
C ARG A 347 2.03 14.60 7.85
N PHE A 348 2.69 14.61 9.02
CA PHE A 348 3.30 13.40 9.54
C PHE A 348 2.24 12.33 9.65
N ARG A 349 2.55 11.11 9.27
CA ARG A 349 1.54 10.08 9.16
C ARG A 349 1.94 8.79 9.86
N ILE A 350 0.96 8.01 10.25
CA ILE A 350 1.12 6.64 10.74
C ILE A 350 0.45 5.73 9.71
N GLU A 351 1.16 4.67 9.32
CA GLU A 351 0.61 3.63 8.46
C GLU A 351 -0.07 2.56 9.30
N HIS A 352 -1.13 1.97 8.79
CA HIS A 352 -1.97 0.94 9.39
C HIS A 352 -2.80 1.44 10.56
N PHE A 353 -2.18 1.82 11.67
CA PHE A 353 -2.88 2.31 12.86
C PHE A 353 -4.00 1.36 13.32
N GLU A 354 -3.71 0.05 13.35
CA GLU A 354 -4.76 -0.97 13.46
C GLU A 354 -5.35 -1.09 14.86
N LEU A 355 -4.52 -1.16 15.91
CA LEU A 355 -4.97 -1.30 17.30
C LEU A 355 -4.71 -0.04 18.14
N PRO A 356 -5.27 1.13 17.80
CA PRO A 356 -5.06 2.32 18.61
C PRO A 356 -5.85 2.27 19.92
N THR A 357 -5.28 2.85 20.97
CA THR A 357 -6.07 3.20 22.17
C THR A 357 -6.94 4.44 21.88
N LYS A 358 -8.01 4.64 22.65
CA LYS A 358 -8.81 5.87 22.56
C LYS A 358 -7.97 7.13 22.82
N GLN A 359 -6.95 7.01 23.66
CA GLN A 359 -6.02 8.11 23.95
C GLN A 359 -5.11 8.37 22.74
N SER A 360 -4.67 7.33 22.04
CA SER A 360 -3.88 7.45 20.82
C SER A 360 -4.65 8.17 19.70
N VAL A 361 -5.92 7.81 19.48
CA VAL A 361 -6.80 8.51 18.52
C VAL A 361 -6.93 9.98 18.86
N LYS A 362 -7.25 10.29 20.13
CA LYS A 362 -7.36 11.67 20.58
C LYS A 362 -6.07 12.46 20.38
N LYS A 363 -4.94 11.84 20.75
CA LYS A 363 -3.62 12.51 20.67
C LYS A 363 -3.17 12.72 19.23
N ALA A 364 -3.40 11.76 18.34
CA ALA A 364 -3.14 11.90 16.91
C ALA A 364 -3.93 13.08 16.30
N ALA A 365 -5.21 13.21 16.65
CA ALA A 365 -6.04 14.34 16.25
C ALA A 365 -5.51 15.69 16.77
N GLU A 366 -5.18 15.77 18.07
CA GLU A 366 -4.61 16.99 18.69
C GLU A 366 -3.30 17.45 18.04
N LEU A 367 -2.48 16.51 17.59
CA LEU A 367 -1.20 16.77 16.94
C LEU A 367 -1.30 16.99 15.42
N GLY A 368 -2.46 16.78 14.81
CA GLY A 368 -2.63 16.85 13.36
C GLY A 368 -1.92 15.71 12.61
N ILE A 369 -1.70 14.57 13.26
CA ILE A 369 -1.13 13.38 12.62
C ILE A 369 -2.16 12.82 11.65
N ALA A 370 -1.72 12.52 10.41
CA ALA A 370 -2.55 11.89 9.39
C ALA A 370 -2.36 10.37 9.39
N LEU A 371 -3.25 9.63 8.73
CA LEU A 371 -3.18 8.18 8.68
C LEU A 371 -3.23 7.65 7.23
N GLY A 372 -2.45 6.61 6.95
CA GLY A 372 -2.56 5.77 5.77
C GLY A 372 -3.14 4.42 6.18
N MET A 373 -4.41 4.14 5.90
CA MET A 373 -5.09 2.94 6.37
C MET A 373 -5.53 2.04 5.20
N GLN A 374 -5.62 0.74 5.47
CA GLN A 374 -5.84 -0.29 4.45
C GLN A 374 -7.14 -1.06 4.74
N PRO A 375 -8.27 -0.65 4.15
CA PRO A 375 -9.58 -1.27 4.41
C PRO A 375 -9.64 -2.78 4.22
N LEU A 376 -8.89 -3.31 3.25
CA LEU A 376 -8.94 -4.74 2.93
C LEU A 376 -8.22 -5.64 3.93
N LEU A 377 -7.36 -5.09 4.81
CA LEU A 377 -6.77 -5.86 5.92
C LEU A 377 -7.84 -6.38 6.88
N ILE A 378 -8.97 -5.67 7.03
CA ILE A 378 -10.11 -6.14 7.84
C ILE A 378 -10.63 -7.49 7.33
N GLU A 379 -10.74 -7.68 6.01
CA GLU A 379 -11.21 -8.96 5.43
C GLU A 379 -10.11 -10.02 5.43
N ILE A 380 -8.89 -9.64 5.09
CA ILE A 380 -7.78 -10.58 4.80
C ILE A 380 -7.04 -11.01 6.06
N CYS A 381 -6.79 -10.07 6.99
CA CYS A 381 -6.00 -10.30 8.20
C CYS A 381 -6.87 -10.39 9.45
N GLU A 382 -7.77 -9.40 9.71
CA GLU A 382 -8.63 -9.42 10.88
C GLU A 382 -9.71 -10.53 10.80
N GLY A 383 -10.20 -10.78 9.58
CA GLY A 383 -11.35 -11.63 9.29
C GLY A 383 -12.68 -10.92 9.55
N MET A 384 -13.66 -11.14 8.66
CA MET A 384 -15.00 -10.52 8.78
C MET A 384 -15.80 -11.02 10.00
N ASP A 385 -15.27 -11.97 10.75
CA ASP A 385 -15.78 -12.46 12.02
C ASP A 385 -14.80 -12.21 13.20
N LEU A 386 -13.73 -11.44 12.95
CA LEU A 386 -12.61 -11.12 13.85
C LEU A 386 -11.72 -12.32 14.20
N SER A 387 -11.96 -13.51 13.65
CA SER A 387 -11.22 -14.72 14.00
C SER A 387 -9.73 -14.64 13.64
N GLY A 388 -9.37 -13.89 12.60
CA GLY A 388 -8.00 -13.70 12.17
C GLY A 388 -7.13 -13.09 13.26
N TYR A 389 -7.54 -11.98 13.84
CA TYR A 389 -6.77 -11.34 14.91
C TYR A 389 -7.11 -11.84 16.33
N ALA A 390 -8.31 -12.41 16.55
CA ALA A 390 -8.66 -12.94 17.86
C ALA A 390 -7.71 -14.07 18.32
N CYS A 391 -7.13 -14.83 17.39
CA CYS A 391 -6.15 -15.86 17.75
C CYS A 391 -4.82 -15.27 18.29
N PHE A 392 -4.51 -14.00 18.01
CA PHE A 392 -3.32 -13.29 18.48
C PHE A 392 -3.60 -12.40 19.70
N ILE A 393 -4.71 -11.65 19.69
CA ILE A 393 -4.98 -10.60 20.67
C ILE A 393 -6.34 -10.74 21.40
N GLY A 394 -7.02 -11.89 21.23
CA GLY A 394 -8.29 -12.19 21.90
C GLY A 394 -9.38 -11.15 21.60
N ASP A 395 -10.15 -10.75 22.61
CA ASP A 395 -11.24 -9.78 22.50
C ASP A 395 -10.79 -8.38 22.00
N ARG A 396 -9.49 -8.09 22.02
CA ARG A 396 -8.94 -6.83 21.49
C ARG A 396 -9.11 -6.70 20.00
N ALA A 397 -9.27 -7.81 19.27
CA ALA A 397 -9.53 -7.79 17.83
C ALA A 397 -10.72 -6.91 17.45
N GLY A 398 -11.77 -6.86 18.28
CA GLY A 398 -12.92 -5.98 18.07
C GLY A 398 -12.65 -4.48 18.25
N LYS A 399 -11.43 -4.08 18.61
CA LYS A 399 -10.99 -2.68 18.72
C LYS A 399 -10.09 -2.26 17.55
N CYS A 400 -9.74 -3.19 16.66
CA CYS A 400 -8.92 -2.90 15.49
C CYS A 400 -9.68 -2.06 14.46
N SER A 401 -8.93 -1.31 13.66
CA SER A 401 -9.42 -0.53 12.53
C SER A 401 -10.64 0.36 12.83
N PRO A 402 -10.59 1.21 13.88
CA PRO A 402 -11.75 1.98 14.36
C PRO A 402 -12.02 3.22 13.48
N TYR A 403 -12.41 2.99 12.21
CA TYR A 403 -12.57 4.05 11.19
C TYR A 403 -13.52 5.17 11.60
N ARG A 404 -14.69 4.84 12.17
CA ARG A 404 -15.65 5.87 12.60
C ARG A 404 -15.08 6.76 13.68
N SER A 405 -14.49 6.14 14.72
CA SER A 405 -13.85 6.86 15.82
C SER A 405 -12.73 7.79 15.33
N ILE A 406 -11.95 7.35 14.35
CA ILE A 406 -10.85 8.12 13.74
C ILE A 406 -11.40 9.31 12.95
N LEU A 407 -12.40 9.10 12.08
CA LEU A 407 -13.00 10.16 11.29
C LEU A 407 -13.75 11.19 12.16
N ASP A 408 -14.46 10.73 13.20
CA ASP A 408 -15.15 11.61 14.14
C ASP A 408 -14.19 12.48 14.97
N ALA A 409 -12.95 12.01 15.19
CA ALA A 409 -11.89 12.81 15.78
C ALA A 409 -11.31 13.86 14.83
N GLY A 410 -11.69 13.87 13.56
CA GLY A 410 -11.23 14.83 12.55
C GLY A 410 -9.86 14.53 11.96
N ILE A 411 -9.37 13.29 12.11
CA ILE A 411 -8.08 12.87 11.55
C ILE A 411 -8.18 12.71 10.03
N LEU A 412 -7.19 13.23 9.30
CA LEU A 412 -7.05 13.02 7.86
C LEU A 412 -6.65 11.57 7.59
N VAL A 413 -7.49 10.82 6.87
CA VAL A 413 -7.24 9.42 6.49
C VAL A 413 -7.18 9.31 4.98
N GLY A 414 -6.06 8.76 4.47
CA GLY A 414 -5.93 8.29 3.10
C GLY A 414 -6.08 6.77 3.03
N GLY A 415 -6.84 6.28 2.06
CA GLY A 415 -7.01 4.85 1.80
C GLY A 415 -5.88 4.32 0.93
N GLY A 416 -5.32 3.17 1.30
CA GLY A 416 -4.32 2.43 0.53
C GLY A 416 -4.67 0.94 0.49
N THR A 417 -3.99 0.18 -0.36
CA THR A 417 -4.20 -1.26 -0.45
C THR A 417 -3.12 -2.08 0.20
N ASP A 418 -1.95 -1.50 0.40
CA ASP A 418 -0.77 -2.26 0.81
C ASP A 418 -0.42 -3.37 -0.21
N PHE A 419 -0.76 -3.13 -1.50
CA PHE A 419 -0.48 -4.12 -2.53
C PHE A 419 1.02 -4.49 -2.54
N PRO A 420 1.38 -5.78 -2.49
CA PRO A 420 0.60 -6.97 -2.83
C PRO A 420 -0.07 -7.68 -1.64
N VAL A 421 0.01 -7.15 -0.41
CA VAL A 421 -0.61 -7.75 0.78
C VAL A 421 -2.12 -7.88 0.58
N THR A 422 -2.76 -6.83 0.08
CA THR A 422 -4.15 -6.88 -0.35
C THR A 422 -4.29 -6.47 -1.82
N PRO A 423 -5.34 -6.95 -2.53
CA PRO A 423 -5.53 -6.60 -3.93
C PRO A 423 -5.89 -5.11 -4.10
N MET A 424 -5.43 -4.51 -5.22
CA MET A 424 -5.74 -3.11 -5.55
C MET A 424 -7.21 -2.96 -6.01
N ARG A 425 -8.15 -2.90 -5.06
CA ARG A 425 -9.60 -2.88 -5.27
C ARG A 425 -10.31 -1.85 -4.38
N PRO A 426 -10.23 -0.53 -4.67
CA PRO A 426 -10.76 0.52 -3.79
C PRO A 426 -12.27 0.41 -3.47
N LEU A 427 -13.12 0.05 -4.44
CA LEU A 427 -14.55 -0.15 -4.21
C LEU A 427 -14.86 -1.37 -3.33
N HIS A 428 -14.03 -2.41 -3.41
CA HIS A 428 -14.12 -3.53 -2.47
C HIS A 428 -13.72 -3.09 -1.06
N GLY A 429 -12.65 -2.30 -0.92
CA GLY A 429 -12.28 -1.68 0.36
C GLY A 429 -13.41 -0.83 0.95
N ALA A 430 -14.12 -0.07 0.10
CA ALA A 430 -15.30 0.68 0.53
C ALA A 430 -16.39 -0.25 1.09
N ARG A 431 -16.70 -1.36 0.40
CA ARG A 431 -17.64 -2.38 0.93
C ARG A 431 -17.21 -2.86 2.31
N ILE A 432 -15.94 -3.18 2.48
CA ILE A 432 -15.41 -3.69 3.76
C ILE A 432 -15.61 -2.66 4.88
N CYS A 433 -15.23 -1.40 4.69
CA CYS A 433 -15.45 -0.36 5.70
C CYS A 433 -16.94 -0.16 6.06
N MET A 434 -17.83 -0.32 5.07
CA MET A 434 -19.29 -0.19 5.29
C MET A 434 -19.90 -1.40 5.99
N THR A 435 -19.25 -2.57 5.94
CA THR A 435 -19.79 -3.84 6.46
C THR A 435 -18.93 -4.45 7.58
N GLN A 436 -17.84 -3.79 7.97
CA GLN A 436 -16.88 -4.33 8.94
C GLN A 436 -17.56 -4.89 10.20
N PRO A 437 -16.94 -5.89 10.87
CA PRO A 437 -17.55 -6.61 12.01
C PRO A 437 -18.01 -5.69 13.12
N THR A 438 -17.18 -4.73 13.53
CA THR A 438 -17.50 -3.75 14.57
C THR A 438 -18.45 -2.69 14.02
N ALA A 439 -19.76 -2.92 14.14
CA ALA A 439 -20.80 -2.10 13.52
C ALA A 439 -20.74 -0.61 13.88
N SER A 440 -20.28 -0.25 15.08
CA SER A 440 -20.09 1.15 15.52
C SER A 440 -18.97 1.87 14.76
N GLU A 441 -18.07 1.14 14.13
CA GLU A 441 -16.93 1.69 13.41
C GLU A 441 -17.13 1.76 11.89
N ARG A 442 -18.32 1.37 11.39
CA ARG A 442 -18.68 1.47 9.98
C ARG A 442 -18.76 2.92 9.53
N ILE A 443 -18.31 3.16 8.31
CA ILE A 443 -18.33 4.48 7.67
C ILE A 443 -19.16 4.44 6.39
N THR A 444 -19.53 5.59 5.86
CA THR A 444 -20.36 5.72 4.66
C THR A 444 -19.55 5.53 3.37
N LEU A 445 -20.24 5.22 2.26
CA LEU A 445 -19.61 5.14 0.94
C LEU A 445 -18.90 6.45 0.57
N MET A 446 -19.49 7.59 0.86
CA MET A 446 -18.87 8.89 0.55
C MET A 446 -17.55 9.05 1.29
N GLU A 447 -17.49 8.73 2.58
CA GLU A 447 -16.27 8.80 3.38
C GLU A 447 -15.19 7.83 2.83
N CYS A 448 -15.59 6.61 2.40
CA CYS A 448 -14.67 5.68 1.75
C CYS A 448 -14.12 6.23 0.43
N LEU A 449 -14.95 6.86 -0.39
CA LEU A 449 -14.50 7.48 -1.64
C LEU A 449 -13.60 8.70 -1.38
N GLU A 450 -13.93 9.53 -0.38
CA GLU A 450 -13.06 10.64 0.02
C GLU A 450 -11.68 10.16 0.46
N MET A 451 -11.58 9.03 1.18
CA MET A 451 -10.30 8.42 1.59
C MET A 451 -9.43 8.03 0.39
N ASN A 452 -10.03 7.60 -0.72
CA ASN A 452 -9.31 7.17 -1.93
C ASN A 452 -9.25 8.26 -3.02
N THR A 453 -9.69 9.49 -2.73
CA THR A 453 -9.69 10.61 -3.67
C THR A 453 -9.16 11.89 -3.01
N CYS A 454 -10.04 12.81 -2.58
CA CYS A 454 -9.65 14.12 -2.07
C CYS A 454 -8.82 14.06 -0.76
N ASN A 455 -9.11 13.14 0.16
CA ASN A 455 -8.31 12.97 1.37
C ASN A 455 -6.93 12.37 1.05
N ALA A 456 -6.88 11.39 0.15
CA ALA A 456 -5.60 10.83 -0.31
C ALA A 456 -4.75 11.88 -1.04
N ALA A 457 -5.36 12.71 -1.89
CA ALA A 457 -4.66 13.83 -2.52
C ALA A 457 -4.09 14.78 -1.46
N LYS A 458 -4.92 15.17 -0.49
CA LYS A 458 -4.49 16.03 0.62
C LYS A 458 -3.36 15.39 1.42
N LEU A 459 -3.42 14.09 1.70
CA LEU A 459 -2.36 13.37 2.41
C LEU A 459 -1.00 13.49 1.71
N GLY A 460 -1.00 13.54 0.37
CA GLY A 460 0.18 13.63 -0.48
C GLY A 460 0.60 15.04 -0.90
N PHE A 461 -0.06 16.10 -0.41
CA PHE A 461 0.14 17.49 -0.90
C PHE A 461 -0.18 17.64 -2.40
N LEU A 462 -1.22 16.96 -2.88
CA LEU A 462 -1.67 16.96 -4.28
C LEU A 462 -3.07 17.59 -4.45
N GLU A 463 -3.70 18.08 -3.39
CA GLU A 463 -5.08 18.56 -3.36
C GLU A 463 -5.38 19.76 -4.26
N ASP A 464 -4.35 20.50 -4.67
CA ASP A 464 -4.48 21.59 -5.62
C ASP A 464 -4.70 21.12 -7.07
N ARG A 465 -4.36 19.85 -7.34
CA ARG A 465 -4.41 19.27 -8.70
C ARG A 465 -5.26 18.01 -8.81
N LYS A 466 -5.42 17.23 -7.73
CA LYS A 466 -5.99 15.88 -7.77
C LYS A 466 -7.06 15.63 -6.72
N GLY A 467 -7.78 14.52 -6.89
CA GLY A 467 -8.76 14.02 -5.93
C GLY A 467 -10.17 14.58 -6.10
N MET A 468 -10.37 15.55 -6.98
CA MET A 468 -11.69 16.13 -7.30
C MET A 468 -11.81 16.40 -8.80
N LEU A 469 -13.07 16.42 -9.31
CA LEU A 469 -13.35 16.80 -10.69
C LEU A 469 -13.94 18.22 -10.70
N ARG A 470 -13.08 19.22 -10.76
CA ARG A 470 -13.47 20.65 -10.88
C ARG A 470 -12.49 21.39 -11.77
N PRO A 471 -12.87 22.57 -12.29
CA PRO A 471 -11.97 23.39 -13.13
C PRO A 471 -10.63 23.66 -12.45
N GLY A 472 -9.54 23.49 -13.22
CA GLY A 472 -8.15 23.64 -12.79
C GLY A 472 -7.48 22.35 -12.28
N MET A 473 -8.24 21.28 -12.04
CA MET A 473 -7.70 19.98 -11.65
C MET A 473 -7.20 19.18 -12.86
N ASP A 474 -6.27 18.26 -12.61
CA ASP A 474 -5.85 17.26 -13.60
C ASP A 474 -7.08 16.44 -14.04
N ALA A 475 -7.14 16.09 -15.32
CA ALA A 475 -8.22 15.28 -15.85
C ALA A 475 -7.99 13.78 -15.56
N ASP A 476 -7.95 13.44 -14.27
CA ASP A 476 -7.83 12.09 -13.74
C ASP A 476 -9.21 11.58 -13.31
N PHE A 477 -9.78 10.65 -14.08
CA PHE A 477 -11.12 10.15 -13.80
C PHE A 477 -11.30 8.71 -14.28
N ILE A 478 -12.32 8.06 -13.71
CA ILE A 478 -12.71 6.70 -14.06
C ILE A 478 -14.16 6.64 -14.50
N VAL A 479 -14.45 5.73 -15.41
CA VAL A 479 -15.79 5.39 -15.87
C VAL A 479 -16.16 4.02 -15.29
N LEU A 480 -17.24 3.97 -14.52
CA LEU A 480 -17.76 2.76 -13.89
C LEU A 480 -18.98 2.23 -14.65
N ASP A 481 -19.13 0.92 -14.73
CA ASP A 481 -20.27 0.25 -15.36
C ASP A 481 -21.59 0.42 -14.58
N GLN A 482 -21.50 0.66 -13.27
CA GLN A 482 -22.65 0.85 -12.38
C GLN A 482 -22.44 2.02 -11.44
N ASN A 483 -23.55 2.61 -10.97
CA ASN A 483 -23.52 3.68 -10.00
C ASN A 483 -23.34 3.14 -8.58
N PRO A 484 -22.20 3.39 -7.89
CA PRO A 484 -21.94 2.87 -6.56
C PRO A 484 -22.93 3.38 -5.49
N PHE A 485 -23.61 4.51 -5.74
CA PHE A 485 -24.64 5.05 -4.84
C PHE A 485 -26.03 4.47 -5.09
N ALA A 486 -26.21 3.66 -6.15
CA ALA A 486 -27.48 3.09 -6.53
C ALA A 486 -27.56 1.56 -6.39
N VAL A 487 -26.45 0.90 -6.03
CA VAL A 487 -26.40 -0.55 -5.82
C VAL A 487 -26.42 -0.89 -4.31
N PRO A 488 -26.84 -2.12 -3.94
CA PRO A 488 -26.64 -2.62 -2.58
C PRO A 488 -25.15 -2.66 -2.21
N VAL A 489 -24.83 -2.53 -0.92
CA VAL A 489 -23.44 -2.48 -0.45
C VAL A 489 -22.63 -3.72 -0.85
N GLU A 490 -23.26 -4.88 -0.86
CA GLU A 490 -22.65 -6.17 -1.24
C GLU A 490 -22.20 -6.17 -2.71
N ALA A 491 -22.89 -5.44 -3.57
CA ALA A 491 -22.60 -5.36 -5.01
C ALA A 491 -21.46 -4.37 -5.34
N LEU A 492 -20.98 -3.57 -4.39
CA LEU A 492 -19.87 -2.62 -4.62
C LEU A 492 -18.62 -3.33 -5.14
N SER A 493 -18.37 -4.56 -4.70
CA SER A 493 -17.23 -5.37 -5.14
C SER A 493 -17.33 -5.85 -6.59
N ASP A 494 -18.53 -5.86 -7.16
CA ASP A 494 -18.79 -6.35 -8.51
C ASP A 494 -18.74 -5.24 -9.56
N ILE A 495 -18.78 -3.97 -9.14
CA ILE A 495 -18.64 -2.80 -10.03
C ILE A 495 -17.29 -2.87 -10.74
N LYS A 496 -17.32 -2.66 -12.06
CA LYS A 496 -16.13 -2.69 -12.90
C LYS A 496 -15.72 -1.29 -13.35
N VAL A 497 -14.42 -1.08 -13.38
CA VAL A 497 -13.83 0.06 -14.08
C VAL A 497 -13.85 -0.26 -15.57
N GLU A 498 -14.63 0.48 -16.33
CA GLU A 498 -14.72 0.36 -17.79
C GLU A 498 -13.59 1.10 -18.48
N GLN A 499 -13.28 2.29 -17.98
CA GLN A 499 -12.19 3.11 -18.50
C GLN A 499 -11.52 3.90 -17.39
N THR A 500 -10.21 4.10 -17.54
CA THR A 500 -9.42 4.98 -16.69
C THR A 500 -8.73 6.02 -17.56
N TYR A 501 -8.85 7.27 -17.15
CA TYR A 501 -8.18 8.39 -17.77
C TYR A 501 -7.22 9.02 -16.78
N ALA A 502 -5.98 9.19 -17.22
CA ALA A 502 -4.95 9.89 -16.47
C ALA A 502 -4.46 11.09 -17.31
N ARG A 503 -4.55 12.27 -16.74
CA ARG A 503 -4.20 13.53 -17.41
C ARG A 503 -4.88 13.64 -18.79
N GLY A 504 -6.20 13.38 -18.83
CA GLY A 504 -7.02 13.45 -20.03
C GLY A 504 -6.78 12.37 -21.09
N LYS A 505 -5.86 11.43 -20.86
CA LYS A 505 -5.53 10.34 -21.77
C LYS A 505 -6.19 9.05 -21.30
N LEU A 506 -6.83 8.31 -22.21
CA LEU A 506 -7.31 6.96 -21.94
C LEU A 506 -6.12 6.04 -21.75
N VAL A 507 -5.94 5.49 -20.54
CA VAL A 507 -4.82 4.61 -20.15
C VAL A 507 -5.26 3.18 -19.94
N TYR A 508 -6.55 2.96 -19.73
CA TYR A 508 -7.15 1.63 -19.64
C TYR A 508 -8.56 1.65 -20.21
N ALA A 509 -8.90 0.62 -20.97
CA ALA A 509 -10.27 0.28 -21.35
C ALA A 509 -10.47 -1.22 -21.19
N ARG A 510 -11.55 -1.60 -20.52
CA ARG A 510 -11.94 -2.99 -20.35
C ARG A 510 -12.32 -3.61 -21.68
N ALA A 511 -11.78 -4.81 -21.97
CA ALA A 511 -11.99 -5.55 -23.19
C ALA A 511 -13.43 -6.10 -23.34
#